data_71e8e447eacd769ab494084dcfed4ad8
#
_entry.id   71e8e447eacd769ab494084dcfed4ad8
#
_cell.length_a   1.000
_cell.length_b   1.000
_cell.length_c   1.000
_cell.angle_alpha   90.00
_cell.angle_beta   90.00
_cell.angle_gamma   90.00
#
_symmetry.space_group_name_H-M   'P 1'
#
loop_
_entity.id
_entity.type
_entity.pdbx_description
1 polymer ?
#
loop_
_entity_poly.entity_id
_entity_poly.type
_entity_poly.pdbx_seq_one_letter_code
_entity_poly.pdbx_strand_id
1 'polypeptide(L)'
;MTAMPRHRRQAILREASGYIELGELLVQQDKPLPPSGQRLLHRALDLLAVLPDPTRLKATAKLLEGEALRALGRWEESLAAFQVVADREPKRLEAWLGMGWCLKRLGRLDEAIGTLRQGLEASPREPILLYNLACYHSLEGSVQAAIEHLTKAISIDDRYRDLTGAEPDFDPIRQDPRFVAVTHVTV
;
A
#
# COMPACT_ATOMS: atom_id res chain seq x y z
N MET A 1 -35.92 -1.68 -12.62
CA MET A 1 -34.56 -2.10 -13.01
C MET A 1 -34.21 -3.37 -12.24
N THR A 2 -33.94 -4.47 -12.94
CA THR A 2 -33.62 -5.76 -12.31
C THR A 2 -32.23 -5.68 -11.65
N ALA A 3 -32.15 -6.03 -10.37
CA ALA A 3 -30.88 -6.00 -9.64
C ALA A 3 -29.85 -6.94 -10.28
N MET A 4 -28.60 -6.51 -10.43
CA MET A 4 -27.52 -7.33 -10.99
C MET A 4 -27.33 -8.59 -10.12
N PRO A 5 -27.35 -9.81 -10.71
CA PRO A 5 -27.19 -11.05 -9.97
C PRO A 5 -25.84 -11.16 -9.25
N ARG A 6 -25.80 -11.87 -8.11
CA ARG A 6 -24.58 -12.02 -7.29
C ARG A 6 -23.41 -12.63 -8.07
N HIS A 7 -23.65 -13.67 -8.85
CA HIS A 7 -22.58 -14.32 -9.63
C HIS A 7 -21.96 -13.37 -10.66
N ARG A 8 -22.77 -12.50 -11.30
CA ARG A 8 -22.28 -11.49 -12.24
C ARG A 8 -21.42 -10.44 -11.56
N ARG A 9 -21.82 -9.96 -10.37
CA ARG A 9 -21.00 -9.03 -9.57
C ARG A 9 -19.66 -9.65 -9.20
N GLN A 10 -19.65 -10.92 -8.77
CA GLN A 10 -18.41 -11.64 -8.44
C GLN A 10 -17.52 -11.88 -9.67
N ALA A 11 -18.11 -12.15 -10.84
CA ALA A 11 -17.35 -12.28 -12.08
C ALA A 11 -16.65 -10.96 -12.44
N ILE A 12 -17.35 -9.83 -12.36
CA ILE A 12 -16.78 -8.50 -12.62
C ILE A 12 -15.61 -8.20 -11.66
N LEU A 13 -15.77 -8.48 -10.37
CA LEU A 13 -14.69 -8.23 -9.38
C LEU A 13 -13.44 -9.09 -9.68
N ARG A 14 -13.62 -10.36 -10.03
CA ARG A 14 -12.50 -11.25 -10.40
C ARG A 14 -11.81 -10.80 -11.70
N GLU A 15 -12.60 -10.40 -12.69
CA GLU A 15 -12.07 -9.91 -13.96
C GLU A 15 -11.28 -8.60 -13.76
N ALA A 16 -11.80 -7.67 -12.96
CA ALA A 16 -11.11 -6.44 -12.59
C ALA A 16 -9.80 -6.72 -11.84
N SER A 17 -9.80 -7.62 -10.84
CA SER A 17 -8.59 -8.05 -10.15
C SER A 17 -7.54 -8.58 -11.12
N GLY A 18 -7.91 -9.45 -12.05
CA GLY A 18 -6.99 -9.99 -13.05
C GLY A 18 -6.35 -8.91 -13.94
N TYR A 19 -7.13 -7.89 -14.35
CA TYR A 19 -6.57 -6.77 -15.11
C TYR A 19 -5.62 -5.91 -14.27
N ILE A 20 -5.89 -5.73 -12.98
CA ILE A 20 -5.03 -4.98 -12.05
C ILE A 20 -3.70 -5.74 -11.88
N GLU A 21 -3.76 -7.04 -11.55
CA GLU A 21 -2.58 -7.89 -11.39
C GLU A 21 -1.68 -7.85 -12.64
N LEU A 22 -2.27 -8.00 -13.83
CA LEU A 22 -1.53 -7.91 -15.10
C LEU A 22 -0.96 -6.50 -15.35
N GLY A 23 -1.70 -5.46 -14.97
CA GLY A 23 -1.24 -4.07 -15.09
C GLY A 23 -0.08 -3.76 -14.15
N GLU A 24 -0.14 -4.24 -12.91
CA GLU A 24 0.92 -4.05 -11.91
C GLU A 24 2.23 -4.75 -12.28
N LEU A 25 2.18 -5.91 -12.95
CA LEU A 25 3.38 -6.58 -13.48
C LEU A 25 4.16 -5.72 -14.49
N LEU A 26 3.52 -4.72 -15.08
CA LEU A 26 4.14 -3.80 -16.03
C LEU A 26 4.64 -2.50 -15.39
N VAL A 27 4.36 -2.29 -14.10
CA VAL A 27 4.91 -1.17 -13.32
C VAL A 27 6.40 -1.41 -13.08
N GLN A 28 7.23 -0.49 -13.53
CA GLN A 28 8.68 -0.50 -13.27
C GLN A 28 9.05 0.73 -12.46
N GLN A 29 9.96 0.55 -11.51
CA GLN A 29 10.47 1.67 -10.74
C GLN A 29 11.11 2.70 -11.68
N ASP A 30 10.80 3.98 -11.44
CA ASP A 30 11.34 5.14 -12.19
C ASP A 30 11.03 5.18 -13.69
N LYS A 31 10.08 4.34 -14.16
CA LYS A 31 9.60 4.41 -15.55
C LYS A 31 8.10 4.67 -15.61
N PRO A 32 7.65 5.42 -16.61
CA PRO A 32 6.21 5.59 -16.85
C PRO A 32 5.57 4.24 -17.19
N LEU A 33 4.38 4.03 -16.66
CA LEU A 33 3.59 2.83 -16.99
C LEU A 33 3.34 2.77 -18.52
N PRO A 34 3.69 1.65 -19.19
CA PRO A 34 3.52 1.52 -20.62
C PRO A 34 2.02 1.57 -21.02
N PRO A 35 1.71 1.97 -22.27
CA PRO A 35 0.32 2.08 -22.74
C PRO A 35 -0.49 0.78 -22.60
N SER A 36 0.16 -0.40 -22.66
CA SER A 36 -0.48 -1.68 -22.41
C SER A 36 -0.96 -1.80 -20.96
N GLY A 37 -0.11 -1.44 -19.99
CA GLY A 37 -0.48 -1.43 -18.57
C GLY A 37 -1.59 -0.43 -18.28
N GLN A 38 -1.49 0.79 -18.83
CA GLN A 38 -2.55 1.79 -18.71
C GLN A 38 -3.89 1.27 -19.19
N ARG A 39 -3.95 0.59 -20.36
CA ARG A 39 -5.20 0.01 -20.89
C ARG A 39 -5.79 -1.06 -19.98
N LEU A 40 -4.95 -1.93 -19.41
CA LEU A 40 -5.41 -2.96 -18.46
C LEU A 40 -6.05 -2.33 -17.22
N LEU A 41 -5.39 -1.34 -16.62
CA LEU A 41 -5.89 -0.67 -15.41
C LEU A 41 -7.15 0.16 -15.69
N HIS A 42 -7.23 0.86 -16.83
CA HIS A 42 -8.48 1.53 -17.23
C HIS A 42 -9.61 0.53 -17.44
N ARG A 43 -9.33 -0.63 -18.06
CA ARG A 43 -10.33 -1.68 -18.22
C ARG A 43 -10.85 -2.20 -16.88
N ALA A 44 -9.98 -2.34 -15.88
CA ALA A 44 -10.39 -2.69 -14.53
C ALA A 44 -11.32 -1.63 -13.92
N LEU A 45 -10.99 -0.34 -14.04
CA LEU A 45 -11.83 0.75 -13.56
C LEU A 45 -13.19 0.79 -14.26
N ASP A 46 -13.24 0.58 -15.58
CA ASP A 46 -14.49 0.50 -16.34
C ASP A 46 -15.40 -0.64 -15.85
N LEU A 47 -14.79 -1.80 -15.55
CA LEU A 47 -15.53 -2.95 -14.99
C LEU A 47 -16.10 -2.63 -13.59
N LEU A 48 -15.31 -1.96 -12.73
CA LEU A 48 -15.78 -1.57 -11.41
C LEU A 48 -16.89 -0.51 -11.48
N ALA A 49 -16.82 0.38 -12.47
CA ALA A 49 -17.83 1.45 -12.67
C ALA A 49 -19.21 0.91 -13.06
N VAL A 50 -19.32 -0.28 -13.72
CA VAL A 50 -20.64 -0.86 -14.05
C VAL A 50 -21.30 -1.59 -12.87
N LEU A 51 -20.59 -1.73 -11.73
CA LEU A 51 -21.21 -2.28 -10.52
C LEU A 51 -22.27 -1.33 -9.96
N PRO A 52 -23.42 -1.85 -9.49
CA PRO A 52 -24.42 -1.01 -8.84
C PRO A 52 -23.85 -0.38 -7.56
N ASP A 53 -24.29 0.83 -7.21
CA ASP A 53 -23.76 1.62 -6.10
C ASP A 53 -23.56 0.84 -4.79
N PRO A 54 -24.53 0.03 -4.30
CA PRO A 54 -24.30 -0.73 -3.06
C PRO A 54 -23.15 -1.73 -3.16
N THR A 55 -22.79 -2.20 -4.37
CA THR A 55 -21.67 -3.12 -4.59
C THR A 55 -20.37 -2.36 -4.83
N ARG A 56 -20.41 -1.29 -5.61
CA ARG A 56 -19.25 -0.43 -5.91
C ARG A 56 -18.69 0.23 -4.65
N LEU A 57 -19.55 0.54 -3.68
CA LEU A 57 -19.16 1.13 -2.41
C LEU A 57 -18.69 0.09 -1.36
N LYS A 58 -18.67 -1.21 -1.65
CA LYS A 58 -18.12 -2.21 -0.72
C LYS A 58 -16.60 -2.12 -0.67
N ALA A 59 -16.03 -2.48 0.48
CA ALA A 59 -14.58 -2.45 0.69
C ALA A 59 -13.79 -3.18 -0.39
N THR A 60 -14.23 -4.37 -0.82
CA THR A 60 -13.55 -5.13 -1.89
C THR A 60 -13.48 -4.36 -3.22
N ALA A 61 -14.60 -3.73 -3.66
CA ALA A 61 -14.60 -2.97 -4.91
C ALA A 61 -13.75 -1.70 -4.78
N LYS A 62 -13.80 -1.02 -3.63
CA LYS A 62 -13.02 0.17 -3.34
C LYS A 62 -11.53 -0.14 -3.19
N LEU A 63 -11.17 -1.31 -2.66
CA LEU A 63 -9.78 -1.77 -2.62
C LEU A 63 -9.22 -1.90 -4.04
N LEU A 64 -9.93 -2.65 -4.91
CA LEU A 64 -9.52 -2.82 -6.31
C LEU A 64 -9.45 -1.48 -7.07
N GLU A 65 -10.39 -0.58 -6.82
CA GLU A 65 -10.36 0.78 -7.39
C GLU A 65 -9.10 1.54 -6.94
N GLY A 66 -8.79 1.49 -5.63
CA GLY A 66 -7.59 2.11 -5.06
C GLY A 66 -6.30 1.54 -5.66
N GLU A 67 -6.19 0.22 -5.81
CA GLU A 67 -5.02 -0.45 -6.41
C GLU A 67 -4.83 -0.04 -7.88
N ALA A 68 -5.90 -0.04 -8.69
CA ALA A 68 -5.84 0.38 -10.08
C ALA A 68 -5.43 1.85 -10.22
N LEU A 69 -6.00 2.74 -9.40
CA LEU A 69 -5.68 4.17 -9.38
C LEU A 69 -4.24 4.42 -8.94
N ARG A 70 -3.77 3.69 -7.92
CA ARG A 70 -2.39 3.73 -7.46
C ARG A 70 -1.41 3.35 -8.58
N ALA A 71 -1.67 2.25 -9.26
CA ALA A 71 -0.83 1.78 -10.37
C ALA A 71 -0.83 2.76 -11.57
N LEU A 72 -1.92 3.53 -11.75
CA LEU A 72 -2.01 4.62 -12.75
C LEU A 72 -1.36 5.93 -12.32
N GLY A 73 -0.87 6.05 -11.08
CA GLY A 73 -0.31 7.30 -10.55
C GLY A 73 -1.37 8.35 -10.15
N ARG A 74 -2.63 7.95 -10.00
CA ARG A 74 -3.75 8.81 -9.59
C ARG A 74 -3.88 8.79 -8.06
N TRP A 75 -2.85 9.38 -7.38
CA TRP A 75 -2.62 9.20 -5.95
C TRP A 75 -3.76 9.70 -5.07
N GLU A 76 -4.31 10.88 -5.32
CA GLU A 76 -5.40 11.46 -4.53
C GLU A 76 -6.68 10.64 -4.64
N GLU A 77 -7.00 10.16 -5.83
CA GLU A 77 -8.19 9.34 -6.06
C GLU A 77 -8.03 7.95 -5.42
N SER A 78 -6.82 7.39 -5.51
CA SER A 78 -6.46 6.14 -4.84
C SER A 78 -6.60 6.27 -3.33
N LEU A 79 -6.07 7.35 -2.74
CA LEU A 79 -6.18 7.66 -1.32
C LEU A 79 -7.65 7.71 -0.87
N ALA A 80 -8.52 8.38 -1.62
CA ALA A 80 -9.95 8.43 -1.33
C ALA A 80 -10.62 7.06 -1.38
N ALA A 81 -10.22 6.20 -2.33
CA ALA A 81 -10.76 4.84 -2.43
C ALA A 81 -10.32 3.97 -1.24
N PHE A 82 -9.04 4.01 -0.87
CA PHE A 82 -8.52 3.27 0.29
C PHE A 82 -9.09 3.79 1.62
N GLN A 83 -9.37 5.08 1.75
CA GLN A 83 -10.01 5.64 2.95
C GLN A 83 -11.37 4.98 3.20
N VAL A 84 -12.19 4.78 2.15
CA VAL A 84 -13.47 4.06 2.28
C VAL A 84 -13.27 2.62 2.77
N VAL A 85 -12.17 1.97 2.40
CA VAL A 85 -11.83 0.63 2.89
C VAL A 85 -11.45 0.66 4.36
N ALA A 86 -10.56 1.56 4.76
CA ALA A 86 -10.09 1.72 6.13
C ALA A 86 -11.24 2.03 7.10
N ASP A 87 -12.17 2.90 6.70
CA ASP A 87 -13.35 3.26 7.51
C ASP A 87 -14.29 2.07 7.74
N ARG A 88 -14.39 1.15 6.77
CA ARG A 88 -15.32 0.01 6.82
C ARG A 88 -14.70 -1.27 7.38
N GLU A 89 -13.46 -1.49 7.07
CA GLU A 89 -12.69 -2.67 7.43
C GLU A 89 -11.33 -2.23 8.04
N PRO A 90 -11.30 -1.64 9.26
CA PRO A 90 -10.08 -1.08 9.84
C PRO A 90 -8.90 -2.06 9.97
N LYS A 91 -9.19 -3.37 9.98
CA LYS A 91 -8.16 -4.43 9.99
C LYS A 91 -7.63 -4.78 8.61
N ARG A 92 -8.09 -4.12 7.56
CA ARG A 92 -7.65 -4.36 6.19
C ARG A 92 -6.34 -3.64 5.93
N LEU A 93 -5.23 -4.34 6.10
CA LEU A 93 -3.87 -3.77 6.05
C LEU A 93 -3.56 -3.11 4.71
N GLU A 94 -4.05 -3.69 3.62
CA GLU A 94 -3.83 -3.19 2.26
C GLU A 94 -4.30 -1.74 2.09
N ALA A 95 -5.37 -1.35 2.80
CA ALA A 95 -5.86 0.02 2.76
C ALA A 95 -4.87 1.00 3.41
N TRP A 96 -4.39 0.68 4.61
CA TRP A 96 -3.42 1.53 5.33
C TRP A 96 -2.10 1.64 4.58
N LEU A 97 -1.60 0.52 4.06
CA LEU A 97 -0.37 0.48 3.25
C LEU A 97 -0.54 1.28 1.96
N GLY A 98 -1.67 1.11 1.27
CA GLY A 98 -1.97 1.85 0.04
C GLY A 98 -2.09 3.34 0.27
N MET A 99 -2.77 3.77 1.35
CA MET A 99 -2.86 5.18 1.75
C MET A 99 -1.49 5.76 2.09
N GLY A 100 -0.72 5.08 2.93
CA GLY A 100 0.63 5.52 3.31
C GLY A 100 1.53 5.70 2.09
N TRP A 101 1.48 4.76 1.14
CA TRP A 101 2.26 4.84 -0.08
C TRP A 101 1.81 6.00 -0.99
N CYS A 102 0.50 6.22 -1.17
CA CYS A 102 -0.02 7.36 -1.93
C CYS A 102 0.43 8.69 -1.31
N LEU A 103 0.33 8.83 0.01
CA LEU A 103 0.75 10.03 0.73
C LEU A 103 2.26 10.28 0.60
N LYS A 104 3.08 9.21 0.67
CA LYS A 104 4.52 9.31 0.39
C LYS A 104 4.77 9.85 -1.03
N ARG A 105 4.08 9.34 -2.04
CA ARG A 105 4.21 9.81 -3.44
C ARG A 105 3.74 11.25 -3.64
N LEU A 106 2.81 11.73 -2.83
CA LEU A 106 2.35 13.11 -2.80
C LEU A 106 3.27 14.05 -2.01
N GLY A 107 4.36 13.55 -1.40
CA GLY A 107 5.26 14.32 -0.54
C GLY A 107 4.66 14.66 0.84
N ARG A 108 3.57 14.02 1.23
CA ARG A 108 2.82 14.25 2.49
C ARG A 108 3.25 13.24 3.55
N LEU A 109 4.55 13.25 3.88
CA LEU A 109 5.19 12.21 4.70
C LEU A 109 4.63 12.13 6.13
N ASP A 110 4.36 13.27 6.78
CA ASP A 110 3.77 13.32 8.12
C ASP A 110 2.41 12.63 8.16
N GLU A 111 1.60 12.85 7.13
CA GLU A 111 0.27 12.21 7.02
C GLU A 111 0.40 10.72 6.73
N ALA A 112 1.41 10.30 5.95
CA ALA A 112 1.69 8.89 5.70
C ALA A 112 2.04 8.16 7.01
N ILE A 113 2.90 8.76 7.84
CA ILE A 113 3.26 8.25 9.17
C ILE A 113 2.01 8.17 10.07
N GLY A 114 1.21 9.23 10.12
CA GLY A 114 -0.06 9.25 10.87
C GLY A 114 -1.01 8.13 10.44
N THR A 115 -1.15 7.92 9.14
CA THR A 115 -1.98 6.87 8.55
C THR A 115 -1.53 5.46 8.96
N LEU A 116 -0.23 5.16 8.87
CA LEU A 116 0.29 3.85 9.29
C LEU A 116 0.16 3.62 10.80
N ARG A 117 0.26 4.68 11.63
CA ARG A 117 -0.01 4.59 13.06
C ARG A 117 -1.46 4.22 13.35
N GLN A 118 -2.44 4.80 12.64
CA GLN A 118 -3.85 4.40 12.75
C GLN A 118 -4.04 2.92 12.34
N GLY A 119 -3.36 2.46 11.30
CA GLY A 119 -3.34 1.03 10.94
C GLY A 119 -2.81 0.14 12.06
N LEU A 120 -1.77 0.57 12.79
CA LEU A 120 -1.25 -0.14 13.96
C LEU A 120 -2.22 -0.12 15.14
N GLU A 121 -3.02 0.92 15.34
CA GLU A 121 -4.07 0.94 16.36
C GLU A 121 -5.11 -0.16 16.09
N ALA A 122 -5.46 -0.36 14.81
CA ALA A 122 -6.39 -1.43 14.39
C ALA A 122 -5.75 -2.82 14.41
N SER A 123 -4.43 -2.91 14.20
CA SER A 123 -3.66 -4.17 14.10
C SER A 123 -2.26 -3.98 14.72
N PRO A 124 -2.11 -4.03 16.06
CA PRO A 124 -0.91 -3.57 16.78
C PRO A 124 0.37 -4.39 16.58
N ARG A 125 0.28 -5.58 16.00
CA ARG A 125 1.42 -6.50 15.83
C ARG A 125 1.73 -6.81 14.37
N GLU A 126 1.37 -5.91 13.47
CA GLU A 126 1.60 -6.11 12.03
C GLU A 126 3.00 -5.61 11.65
N PRO A 127 3.97 -6.51 11.39
CA PRO A 127 5.34 -6.13 11.14
C PRO A 127 5.50 -5.31 9.86
N ILE A 128 4.64 -5.49 8.86
CA ILE A 128 4.68 -4.69 7.62
C ILE A 128 4.36 -3.21 7.87
N LEU A 129 3.44 -2.89 8.78
CA LEU A 129 3.14 -1.50 9.14
C LEU A 129 4.32 -0.88 9.90
N LEU A 130 4.93 -1.63 10.82
CA LEU A 130 6.13 -1.20 11.56
C LEU A 130 7.31 -0.96 10.61
N TYR A 131 7.53 -1.86 9.65
CA TYR A 131 8.57 -1.69 8.65
C TYR A 131 8.37 -0.44 7.79
N ASN A 132 7.15 -0.20 7.29
CA ASN A 132 6.87 1.01 6.51
C ASN A 132 6.98 2.29 7.37
N LEU A 133 6.61 2.25 8.65
CA LEU A 133 6.87 3.37 9.57
C LEU A 133 8.37 3.63 9.72
N ALA A 134 9.19 2.58 9.82
CA ALA A 134 10.64 2.73 9.86
C ALA A 134 11.19 3.39 8.58
N CYS A 135 10.69 2.96 7.40
CA CYS A 135 11.03 3.58 6.12
C CYS A 135 10.69 5.08 6.11
N TYR A 136 9.47 5.44 6.51
CA TYR A 136 9.02 6.82 6.44
C TYR A 136 9.71 7.71 7.48
N HIS A 137 9.98 7.21 8.68
CA HIS A 137 10.82 7.92 9.64
C HIS A 137 12.28 8.09 9.18
N SER A 138 12.81 7.13 8.41
CA SER A 138 14.12 7.28 7.77
C SER A 138 14.12 8.45 6.78
N LEU A 139 13.12 8.52 5.91
CA LEU A 139 12.97 9.60 4.93
C LEU A 139 12.75 10.97 5.59
N GLU A 140 12.08 11.01 6.75
CA GLU A 140 11.91 12.23 7.56
C GLU A 140 13.21 12.66 8.27
N GLY A 141 14.22 11.78 8.37
CA GLY A 141 15.44 11.98 9.13
C GLY A 141 15.30 11.68 10.63
N SER A 142 14.18 11.14 11.07
CA SER A 142 13.90 10.71 12.45
C SER A 142 14.54 9.36 12.76
N VAL A 143 15.90 9.33 12.79
CA VAL A 143 16.70 8.09 12.89
C VAL A 143 16.28 7.20 14.06
N GLN A 144 16.07 7.79 15.24
CA GLN A 144 15.70 7.05 16.44
C GLN A 144 14.36 6.31 16.26
N ALA A 145 13.34 7.00 15.74
CA ALA A 145 12.03 6.41 15.48
C ALA A 145 12.09 5.32 14.40
N ALA A 146 12.89 5.55 13.35
CA ALA A 146 13.11 4.56 12.30
C ALA A 146 13.66 3.25 12.88
N ILE A 147 14.71 3.33 13.70
CA ILE A 147 15.35 2.18 14.33
C ILE A 147 14.42 1.46 15.30
N GLU A 148 13.65 2.19 16.11
CA GLU A 148 12.69 1.60 17.04
C GLU A 148 11.61 0.78 16.31
N HIS A 149 11.04 1.32 15.22
CA HIS A 149 10.03 0.62 14.45
C HIS A 149 10.62 -0.57 13.68
N LEU A 150 11.83 -0.41 13.09
CA LEU A 150 12.53 -1.49 12.40
C LEU A 150 12.85 -2.65 13.34
N THR A 151 13.39 -2.34 14.54
CA THR A 151 13.70 -3.35 15.56
C THR A 151 12.45 -4.14 15.95
N LYS A 152 11.31 -3.46 16.13
CA LYS A 152 10.03 -4.12 16.41
C LYS A 152 9.57 -5.00 15.26
N ALA A 153 9.69 -4.54 14.01
CA ALA A 153 9.32 -5.33 12.84
C ALA A 153 10.16 -6.62 12.76
N ILE A 154 11.49 -6.50 12.88
CA ILE A 154 12.43 -7.64 12.87
C ILE A 154 12.18 -8.58 14.05
N SER A 155 11.84 -8.08 15.24
CA SER A 155 11.54 -8.93 16.41
C SER A 155 10.29 -9.79 16.24
N ILE A 156 9.36 -9.38 15.37
CA ILE A 156 8.15 -10.14 15.04
C ILE A 156 8.42 -11.10 13.87
N ASP A 157 9.15 -10.63 12.87
CA ASP A 157 9.51 -11.40 11.68
C ASP A 157 10.89 -10.96 11.17
N ASP A 158 11.89 -11.81 11.33
CA ASP A 158 13.29 -11.51 11.00
C ASP A 158 13.55 -11.32 9.50
N ARG A 159 12.64 -11.77 8.62
CA ARG A 159 12.73 -11.54 7.19
C ARG A 159 12.77 -10.04 6.83
N TYR A 160 12.22 -9.17 7.68
CA TYR A 160 12.32 -7.73 7.48
C TYR A 160 13.74 -7.18 7.58
N ARG A 161 14.68 -7.90 8.20
CA ARG A 161 16.11 -7.57 8.20
C ARG A 161 16.69 -7.65 6.79
N ASP A 162 16.41 -8.72 6.08
CA ASP A 162 16.95 -8.96 4.74
C ASP A 162 16.43 -7.93 3.73
N LEU A 163 15.18 -7.45 3.92
CA LEU A 163 14.58 -6.44 3.05
C LEU A 163 15.27 -5.07 3.15
N THR A 164 15.93 -4.75 4.28
CA THR A 164 16.56 -3.43 4.48
C THR A 164 17.69 -3.14 3.49
N GLY A 165 18.37 -4.17 3.02
CA GLY A 165 19.52 -4.04 2.11
C GLY A 165 19.14 -3.42 0.76
N ALA A 166 17.97 -3.76 0.24
CA ALA A 166 17.47 -3.33 -1.07
C ALA A 166 16.47 -2.15 -0.99
N GLU A 167 16.07 -1.72 0.23
CA GLU A 167 15.07 -0.68 0.41
C GLU A 167 15.70 0.72 0.39
N PRO A 168 15.46 1.52 -0.64
CA PRO A 168 16.07 2.86 -0.78
C PRO A 168 15.56 3.86 0.25
N ASP A 169 14.41 3.65 0.85
CA ASP A 169 13.88 4.53 1.89
C ASP A 169 14.78 4.58 3.13
N PHE A 170 15.69 3.60 3.31
CA PHE A 170 16.71 3.59 4.37
C PHE A 170 18.03 4.27 3.98
N ASP A 171 18.20 4.73 2.75
CA ASP A 171 19.47 5.37 2.33
C ASP A 171 19.87 6.55 3.23
N PRO A 172 18.95 7.41 3.72
CA PRO A 172 19.32 8.51 4.61
C PRO A 172 20.00 8.06 5.92
N ILE A 173 19.71 6.86 6.40
CA ILE A 173 20.22 6.35 7.68
C ILE A 173 21.12 5.12 7.54
N ARG A 174 21.41 4.67 6.32
CA ARG A 174 22.13 3.42 6.02
C ARG A 174 23.51 3.34 6.67
N GLN A 175 24.16 4.48 6.87
CA GLN A 175 25.49 4.57 7.50
C GLN A 175 25.43 4.85 9.02
N ASP A 176 24.25 5.01 9.59
CA ASP A 176 24.13 5.20 11.03
C ASP A 176 24.51 3.90 11.78
N PRO A 177 25.43 3.98 12.76
CA PRO A 177 25.91 2.77 13.48
C PRO A 177 24.79 1.96 14.13
N ARG A 178 23.70 2.63 14.56
CA ARG A 178 22.55 1.99 15.18
C ARG A 178 21.74 1.21 14.14
N PHE A 179 21.60 1.74 12.91
CA PHE A 179 20.95 1.03 11.80
C PHE A 179 21.78 -0.20 11.43
N VAL A 180 23.11 -0.05 11.29
CA VAL A 180 24.01 -1.16 11.00
C VAL A 180 23.91 -2.25 12.07
N ALA A 181 23.87 -1.88 13.36
CA ALA A 181 23.75 -2.84 14.46
C ALA A 181 22.46 -3.66 14.43
N VAL A 182 21.34 -3.10 13.95
CA VAL A 182 20.03 -3.78 13.86
C VAL A 182 19.94 -4.66 12.61
N THR A 183 20.57 -4.25 11.52
CA THR A 183 20.45 -4.92 10.21
C THR A 183 21.53 -5.95 9.96
N HIS A 184 22.71 -5.86 10.61
CA HIS A 184 23.78 -6.85 10.49
C HIS A 184 23.78 -7.76 11.71
N VAL A 185 23.59 -9.05 11.50
CA VAL A 185 23.84 -10.06 12.55
C VAL A 185 25.35 -10.18 12.68
N THR A 186 25.90 -9.73 13.81
CA THR A 186 27.27 -10.12 14.18
C THR A 186 27.22 -11.60 14.58
N VAL A 187 27.67 -12.47 13.68
CA VAL A 187 27.92 -13.89 13.99
C VAL A 187 29.16 -14.00 14.84
#